data_ff1ae68e3891c180bab5363fbe850b2f
#
_entry.id   ff1ae68e3891c180bab5363fbe850b2f
#
_cell.length_a   1.000
_cell.length_b   1.000
_cell.length_c   1.000
_cell.angle_alpha   90.00
_cell.angle_beta   90.00
_cell.angle_gamma   90.00
#
_symmetry.space_group_name_H-M   'P 1'
#
loop_
_entity.id
_entity.type
_entity.pdbx_description
1 polymer ?
#
loop_
_entity_poly.entity_id
_entity_poly.type
_entity_poly.pdbx_seq_one_letter_code
_entity_poly.pdbx_strand_id
1 'polypeptide(L)'
;MAEYSSSDESDIADDLLDIIPRLLRQIRADIPREAGTEQVVPELRDISELRATTGQIRLLRIVITHKRCTMQELADQLEVAPPTVTAMVKRLLSQGFVERLRDEQDWRVVRVLPTERGQRALTLYDQYRRANLRRRLAQLSQEELALLRVALPVLHHIIEVEP
;
A
#
# COMPACT_ATOMS: atom_id res chain seq x y z
N MET A 1 -2.30 37.46 -15.58
CA MET A 1 -3.07 36.58 -14.70
C MET A 1 -3.95 35.76 -15.62
N ALA A 2 -3.52 34.54 -15.98
CA ALA A 2 -4.28 33.69 -16.88
C ALA A 2 -5.50 33.18 -16.12
N GLU A 3 -6.70 33.46 -16.59
CA GLU A 3 -7.92 32.79 -16.15
C GLU A 3 -7.81 31.33 -16.54
N TYR A 4 -7.35 30.47 -15.62
CA TYR A 4 -7.54 29.03 -15.74
C TYR A 4 -9.06 28.80 -15.70
N SER A 5 -9.60 28.30 -16.79
CA SER A 5 -11.02 28.02 -16.91
C SER A 5 -11.37 26.84 -16.01
N SER A 6 -12.49 26.86 -15.34
CA SER A 6 -13.09 25.76 -14.55
C SER A 6 -13.16 24.44 -15.33
N SER A 7 -13.09 24.48 -16.65
CA SER A 7 -13.03 23.33 -17.55
C SER A 7 -11.66 22.63 -17.49
N ASP A 8 -10.54 23.37 -17.41
CA ASP A 8 -9.20 22.80 -17.36
C ASP A 8 -8.93 22.06 -16.04
N GLU A 9 -9.48 22.58 -14.93
CA GLU A 9 -9.38 21.91 -13.62
C GLU A 9 -10.17 20.58 -13.62
N SER A 10 -11.35 20.56 -14.24
CA SER A 10 -12.18 19.35 -14.36
C SER A 10 -11.47 18.29 -15.20
N ASP A 11 -10.91 18.68 -16.34
CA ASP A 11 -10.22 17.77 -17.25
C ASP A 11 -8.96 17.15 -16.59
N ILE A 12 -8.19 17.95 -15.85
CA ILE A 12 -7.02 17.45 -15.08
C ILE A 12 -7.45 16.49 -13.97
N ALA A 13 -8.56 16.78 -13.28
CA ALA A 13 -9.08 15.91 -12.23
C ALA A 13 -9.51 14.55 -12.77
N ASP A 14 -10.24 14.53 -13.89
CA ASP A 14 -10.69 13.31 -14.56
C ASP A 14 -9.49 12.47 -15.05
N ASP A 15 -8.50 13.10 -15.65
CA ASP A 15 -7.26 12.44 -16.07
C ASP A 15 -6.50 11.82 -14.89
N LEU A 16 -6.36 12.53 -13.78
CA LEU A 16 -5.69 12.00 -12.58
C LEU A 16 -6.46 10.82 -11.99
N LEU A 17 -7.80 10.91 -11.93
CA LEU A 17 -8.66 9.84 -11.43
C LEU A 17 -8.59 8.57 -12.31
N ASP A 18 -8.35 8.68 -13.60
CA ASP A 18 -8.13 7.53 -14.50
C ASP A 18 -6.69 7.01 -14.42
N ILE A 19 -5.69 7.88 -14.49
CA ILE A 19 -4.27 7.51 -14.61
C ILE A 19 -3.74 6.88 -13.33
N ILE A 20 -4.02 7.46 -12.15
CA ILE A 20 -3.44 7.02 -10.88
C ILE A 20 -3.80 5.55 -10.54
N PRO A 21 -5.09 5.14 -10.59
CA PRO A 21 -5.45 3.74 -10.32
C PRO A 21 -4.85 2.76 -11.33
N ARG A 22 -4.75 3.16 -12.61
CA ARG A 22 -4.15 2.34 -13.67
C ARG A 22 -2.65 2.16 -13.44
N LEU A 23 -1.93 3.23 -13.12
CA LEU A 23 -0.50 3.19 -12.79
C LEU A 23 -0.24 2.28 -11.59
N LEU A 24 -1.01 2.46 -10.49
CA LEU A 24 -0.88 1.63 -9.30
C LEU A 24 -1.17 0.14 -9.59
N ARG A 25 -2.14 -0.15 -10.43
CA ARG A 25 -2.47 -1.52 -10.87
C ARG A 25 -1.32 -2.12 -11.66
N GLN A 26 -0.75 -1.37 -12.58
CA GLN A 26 0.38 -1.81 -13.41
C GLN A 26 1.65 -2.08 -12.57
N ILE A 27 1.97 -1.21 -11.61
CA ILE A 27 3.10 -1.42 -10.70
C ILE A 27 2.93 -2.71 -9.88
N ARG A 28 1.69 -3.10 -9.57
CA ARG A 28 1.38 -4.34 -8.84
C ARG A 28 1.31 -5.57 -9.75
N ALA A 29 0.94 -5.41 -11.01
CA ALA A 29 0.74 -6.53 -11.93
C ALA A 29 2.02 -7.34 -12.14
N ASP A 30 3.17 -6.68 -12.14
CA ASP A 30 4.48 -7.28 -12.36
C ASP A 30 5.09 -7.93 -11.08
N ILE A 31 4.40 -7.88 -9.95
CA ILE A 31 4.83 -8.64 -8.77
C ILE A 31 4.62 -10.13 -9.08
N PRO A 32 5.62 -10.99 -8.87
CA PRO A 32 5.53 -12.40 -9.21
C PRO A 32 4.26 -13.03 -8.66
N ARG A 33 3.48 -13.66 -9.55
CA ARG A 33 2.43 -14.59 -9.16
C ARG A 33 3.11 -15.93 -8.95
N GLU A 34 2.56 -16.80 -8.12
CA GLU A 34 3.01 -18.18 -8.06
C GLU A 34 3.08 -18.73 -9.49
N ALA A 35 4.26 -18.70 -10.09
CA ALA A 35 4.52 -19.46 -11.28
C ALA A 35 4.70 -20.91 -10.81
N GLY A 36 3.93 -21.82 -11.38
CA GLY A 36 3.90 -23.25 -11.05
C GLY A 36 5.22 -23.97 -11.34
N THR A 37 6.30 -23.55 -10.72
CA THR A 37 7.60 -24.18 -10.72
C THR A 37 7.91 -24.69 -9.31
N GLU A 38 8.32 -25.92 -9.20
CA GLU A 38 8.59 -26.70 -7.98
C GLU A 38 9.63 -26.10 -7.01
N GLN A 39 10.18 -24.93 -7.29
CA GLN A 39 11.13 -24.20 -6.45
C GLN A 39 10.68 -22.75 -6.23
N VAL A 40 9.52 -22.56 -5.59
CA VAL A 40 9.12 -21.23 -5.13
C VAL A 40 9.95 -20.88 -3.91
N VAL A 41 10.84 -19.91 -4.06
CA VAL A 41 11.55 -19.31 -2.93
C VAL A 41 10.50 -18.83 -1.92
N PRO A 42 10.58 -19.22 -0.63
CA PRO A 42 9.56 -18.89 0.38
C PRO A 42 9.17 -17.42 0.40
N GLU A 43 10.13 -16.52 0.12
CA GLU A 43 9.93 -15.08 0.07
C GLU A 43 8.97 -14.63 -1.06
N LEU A 44 9.00 -15.30 -2.21
CA LEU A 44 8.09 -15.01 -3.33
C LEU A 44 6.65 -15.42 -3.00
N ARG A 45 6.50 -16.52 -2.26
CA ARG A 45 5.20 -16.95 -1.75
C ARG A 45 4.60 -15.91 -0.80
N ASP A 46 5.40 -15.41 0.15
CA ASP A 46 4.97 -14.38 1.10
C ASP A 46 4.48 -13.11 0.40
N ILE A 47 5.17 -12.69 -0.67
CA ILE A 47 4.76 -11.54 -1.48
C ILE A 47 3.44 -11.81 -2.22
N SER A 48 3.27 -13.01 -2.79
CA SER A 48 2.06 -13.39 -3.51
C SER A 48 0.84 -13.45 -2.57
N GLU A 49 1.03 -13.99 -1.37
CA GLU A 49 0.01 -14.02 -0.32
C GLU A 49 -0.37 -12.60 0.17
N LEU A 50 0.61 -11.73 0.40
CA LEU A 50 0.40 -10.35 0.83
C LEU A 50 -0.29 -9.49 -0.25
N ARG A 51 -0.09 -9.81 -1.52
CA ARG A 51 -0.64 -9.10 -2.67
C ARG A 51 -2.17 -9.13 -2.73
N ALA A 52 -2.84 -9.98 -1.98
CA ALA A 52 -4.25 -10.30 -2.15
C ALA A 52 -5.19 -9.08 -2.08
N THR A 53 -4.94 -8.09 -1.22
CA THR A 53 -5.71 -6.84 -1.21
C THR A 53 -4.89 -5.62 -0.77
N THR A 54 -5.23 -4.45 -1.34
CA THR A 54 -4.63 -3.16 -0.95
C THR A 54 -4.85 -2.85 0.53
N GLY A 55 -6.03 -3.16 1.05
CA GLY A 55 -6.38 -2.91 2.44
C GLY A 55 -5.52 -3.71 3.42
N GLN A 56 -5.20 -4.96 3.10
CA GLN A 56 -4.33 -5.79 3.94
C GLN A 56 -2.90 -5.27 4.00
N ILE A 57 -2.37 -4.78 2.87
CA ILE A 57 -1.04 -4.16 2.83
C ILE A 57 -1.01 -2.88 3.66
N ARG A 58 -2.07 -2.05 3.55
CA ARG A 58 -2.20 -0.81 4.34
C ARG A 58 -2.28 -1.14 5.83
N LEU A 59 -3.09 -2.13 6.23
CA LEU A 59 -3.19 -2.58 7.61
C LEU A 59 -1.85 -3.10 8.14
N LEU A 60 -1.17 -3.98 7.41
CA LEU A 60 0.12 -4.52 7.82
C LEU A 60 1.16 -3.40 7.99
N ARG A 61 1.14 -2.39 7.11
CA ARG A 61 2.03 -1.22 7.20
C ARG A 61 1.77 -0.43 8.49
N ILE A 62 0.49 -0.18 8.84
CA ILE A 62 0.10 0.49 10.08
C ILE A 62 0.62 -0.28 11.29
N VAL A 63 0.38 -1.60 11.33
CA VAL A 63 0.83 -2.46 12.44
C VAL A 63 2.35 -2.45 12.58
N ILE A 64 3.10 -2.46 11.48
CA ILE A 64 4.57 -2.39 11.51
C ILE A 64 5.06 -1.04 12.01
N THR A 65 4.43 0.05 11.58
CA THR A 65 4.81 1.42 11.97
C THR A 65 4.56 1.67 13.45
N HIS A 66 3.41 1.25 13.97
CA HIS A 66 2.99 1.49 15.35
C HIS A 66 3.40 0.37 16.32
N LYS A 67 3.89 -0.75 15.79
CA LYS A 67 4.35 -1.94 16.55
C LYS A 67 3.26 -2.67 17.32
N ARG A 68 2.29 -1.97 17.89
CA ARG A 68 1.15 -2.51 18.66
C ARG A 68 -0.09 -1.68 18.36
N CYS A 69 -1.15 -2.31 17.88
CA CYS A 69 -2.40 -1.64 17.57
C CYS A 69 -3.58 -2.41 18.13
N THR A 70 -4.56 -1.71 18.67
CA THR A 70 -5.89 -2.27 18.99
C THR A 70 -6.73 -2.36 17.71
N MET A 71 -7.82 -3.12 17.76
CA MET A 71 -8.76 -3.23 16.64
C MET A 71 -9.42 -1.88 16.32
N GLN A 72 -9.67 -1.05 17.34
CA GLN A 72 -10.26 0.28 17.18
C GLN A 72 -9.29 1.23 16.49
N GLU A 73 -8.05 1.34 16.97
CA GLU A 73 -7.01 2.17 16.33
C GLU A 73 -6.81 1.80 14.86
N LEU A 74 -6.87 0.50 14.52
CA LEU A 74 -6.78 0.06 13.13
C LEU A 74 -8.00 0.47 12.31
N ALA A 75 -9.20 0.47 12.88
CA ALA A 75 -10.41 0.90 12.20
C ALA A 75 -10.36 2.41 11.91
N ASP A 76 -9.95 3.19 12.89
CA ASP A 76 -9.84 4.64 12.79
C ASP A 76 -8.78 5.04 11.74
N GLN A 77 -7.58 4.44 11.78
CA GLN A 77 -6.51 4.75 10.82
C GLN A 77 -6.78 4.27 9.39
N LEU A 78 -7.57 3.22 9.22
CA LEU A 78 -7.97 2.72 7.91
C LEU A 78 -9.22 3.41 7.38
N GLU A 79 -9.96 4.12 8.23
CA GLU A 79 -11.25 4.74 7.92
C GLU A 79 -12.27 3.71 7.40
N VAL A 80 -12.31 2.53 8.04
CA VAL A 80 -13.21 1.45 7.67
C VAL A 80 -13.98 0.92 8.88
N ALA A 81 -15.12 0.29 8.63
CA ALA A 81 -15.93 -0.29 9.69
C ALA A 81 -15.20 -1.42 10.45
N PRO A 82 -15.38 -1.55 11.77
CA PRO A 82 -14.71 -2.56 12.60
C PRO A 82 -14.82 -4.00 12.10
N PRO A 83 -15.96 -4.46 11.53
CA PRO A 83 -16.05 -5.80 10.93
C PRO A 83 -15.07 -6.03 9.80
N THR A 84 -14.81 -4.99 8.97
CA THR A 84 -13.85 -5.04 7.87
C THR A 84 -12.43 -5.24 8.39
N VAL A 85 -12.04 -4.48 9.43
CA VAL A 85 -10.74 -4.66 10.10
C VAL A 85 -10.61 -6.07 10.67
N THR A 86 -11.66 -6.57 11.31
CA THR A 86 -11.68 -7.93 11.87
C THR A 86 -11.39 -8.98 10.79
N ALA A 87 -12.02 -8.87 9.62
CA ALA A 87 -11.78 -9.78 8.50
C ALA A 87 -10.34 -9.67 7.97
N MET A 88 -9.81 -8.45 7.81
CA MET A 88 -8.44 -8.22 7.36
C MET A 88 -7.42 -8.79 8.35
N VAL A 89 -7.57 -8.50 9.64
CA VAL A 89 -6.68 -9.01 10.71
C VAL A 89 -6.73 -10.53 10.76
N LYS A 90 -7.94 -11.15 10.70
CA LYS A 90 -8.09 -12.59 10.66
C LYS A 90 -7.30 -13.23 9.53
N ARG A 91 -7.30 -12.61 8.36
CA ARG A 91 -6.54 -13.10 7.20
C ARG A 91 -5.03 -12.97 7.40
N LEU A 92 -4.54 -11.80 7.88
CA LEU A 92 -3.11 -11.63 8.15
C LEU A 92 -2.62 -12.57 9.25
N LEU A 93 -3.45 -12.89 10.25
CA LEU A 93 -3.19 -13.89 11.27
C LEU A 93 -3.05 -15.30 10.67
N SER A 94 -3.99 -15.71 9.80
CA SER A 94 -3.94 -17.04 9.15
C SER A 94 -2.72 -17.20 8.24
N GLN A 95 -2.20 -16.09 7.71
CA GLN A 95 -0.99 -16.03 6.90
C GLN A 95 0.29 -15.90 7.75
N GLY A 96 0.19 -15.70 9.06
CA GLY A 96 1.33 -15.52 9.96
C GLY A 96 2.07 -14.18 9.79
N PHE A 97 1.46 -13.17 9.20
CA PHE A 97 2.07 -11.84 9.04
C PHE A 97 1.90 -10.93 10.26
N VAL A 98 0.89 -11.20 11.06
CA VAL A 98 0.65 -10.56 12.34
C VAL A 98 0.34 -11.61 13.41
N GLU A 99 0.44 -11.21 14.67
CA GLU A 99 0.04 -12.01 15.81
C GLU A 99 -0.85 -11.21 16.76
N ARG A 100 -1.53 -11.89 17.67
CA ARG A 100 -2.35 -11.28 18.71
C ARG A 100 -1.71 -11.47 20.06
N LEU A 101 -1.62 -10.38 20.80
CA LEU A 101 -1.18 -10.42 22.18
C LEU A 101 -2.28 -9.79 23.06
N ARG A 102 -2.57 -10.40 24.19
CA ARG A 102 -3.40 -9.76 25.21
C ARG A 102 -2.56 -8.73 25.92
N ASP A 103 -3.19 -7.59 26.23
CA ASP A 103 -2.51 -6.54 27.00
C ASP A 103 -2.27 -7.05 28.43
N GLU A 104 -1.09 -6.78 28.95
CA GLU A 104 -0.69 -7.25 30.31
C GLU A 104 -1.43 -6.51 31.42
N GLN A 105 -1.85 -5.28 31.17
CA GLN A 105 -2.54 -4.43 32.14
C GLN A 105 -4.06 -4.59 32.09
N ASP A 106 -4.62 -4.80 30.88
CA ASP A 106 -6.04 -5.08 30.69
C ASP A 106 -6.23 -6.26 29.71
N TRP A 107 -6.47 -7.45 30.27
CA TRP A 107 -6.68 -8.68 29.52
C TRP A 107 -7.87 -8.63 28.53
N ARG A 108 -8.75 -7.63 28.64
CA ARG A 108 -9.86 -7.39 27.71
C ARG A 108 -9.37 -6.77 26.41
N VAL A 109 -8.22 -6.11 26.43
CA VAL A 109 -7.62 -5.47 25.29
C VAL A 109 -6.75 -6.48 24.53
N VAL A 110 -7.07 -6.69 23.25
CA VAL A 110 -6.26 -7.50 22.35
C VAL A 110 -5.53 -6.56 21.41
N ARG A 111 -4.21 -6.72 21.36
CA ARG A 111 -3.33 -5.97 20.45
C ARG A 111 -2.89 -6.85 19.29
N VAL A 112 -2.76 -6.23 18.13
CA VAL A 112 -2.19 -6.83 16.92
C VAL A 112 -0.75 -6.34 16.78
N LEU A 113 0.18 -7.28 16.61
CA LEU A 113 1.60 -7.04 16.47
C LEU A 113 2.09 -7.58 15.13
N PRO A 114 3.14 -6.98 14.53
CA PRO A 114 3.74 -7.54 13.35
C PRO A 114 4.65 -8.71 13.71
N THR A 115 4.64 -9.77 12.92
CA THR A 115 5.67 -10.81 13.00
C THR A 115 6.89 -10.44 12.16
N GLU A 116 8.02 -11.10 12.39
CA GLU A 116 9.20 -10.96 11.51
C GLU A 116 8.88 -11.35 10.05
N ARG A 117 8.04 -12.39 9.86
CA ARG A 117 7.57 -12.79 8.53
C ARG A 117 6.80 -11.65 7.86
N GLY A 118 5.89 -11.00 8.58
CA GLY A 118 5.12 -9.86 8.07
C GLY A 118 6.01 -8.67 7.70
N GLN A 119 7.01 -8.36 8.52
CA GLN A 119 7.96 -7.28 8.25
C GLN A 119 8.80 -7.57 6.99
N ARG A 120 9.34 -8.78 6.87
CA ARG A 120 10.09 -9.20 5.67
C ARG A 120 9.22 -9.17 4.41
N ALA A 121 8.01 -9.72 4.48
CA ALA A 121 7.08 -9.74 3.35
C ALA A 121 6.74 -8.33 2.85
N LEU A 122 6.45 -7.38 3.76
CA LEU A 122 6.18 -5.99 3.37
C LEU A 122 7.41 -5.31 2.78
N THR A 123 8.58 -5.52 3.34
CA THR A 123 9.84 -4.97 2.83
C THR A 123 10.11 -5.45 1.40
N LEU A 124 9.98 -6.74 1.14
CA LEU A 124 10.15 -7.32 -0.19
C LEU A 124 9.10 -6.82 -1.17
N TYR A 125 7.84 -6.74 -0.74
CA TYR A 125 6.76 -6.17 -1.56
C TYR A 125 7.08 -4.74 -2.00
N ASP A 126 7.59 -3.90 -1.09
CA ASP A 126 7.97 -2.52 -1.40
C ASP A 126 9.20 -2.46 -2.33
N GLN A 127 10.17 -3.35 -2.17
CA GLN A 127 11.32 -3.46 -3.07
C GLN A 127 10.89 -3.82 -4.50
N TYR A 128 10.00 -4.80 -4.67
CA TYR A 128 9.45 -5.17 -5.97
C TYR A 128 8.68 -4.03 -6.62
N ARG A 129 7.85 -3.32 -5.86
CA ARG A 129 7.12 -2.16 -6.38
C ARG A 129 8.05 -1.06 -6.86
N ARG A 130 9.09 -0.76 -6.07
CA ARG A 130 10.11 0.24 -6.45
C ARG A 130 10.87 -0.18 -7.70
N ALA A 131 11.27 -1.43 -7.79
CA ALA A 131 11.98 -1.96 -8.96
C ALA A 131 11.11 -1.89 -10.21
N ASN A 132 9.82 -2.23 -10.10
CA ASN A 132 8.86 -2.11 -11.20
C ASN A 132 8.69 -0.68 -11.67
N LEU A 133 8.47 0.25 -10.75
CA LEU A 133 8.34 1.66 -11.11
C LEU A 133 9.62 2.19 -11.76
N ARG A 134 10.81 1.85 -11.21
CA ARG A 134 12.10 2.24 -11.82
C ARG A 134 12.25 1.71 -13.23
N ARG A 135 11.88 0.45 -13.52
CA ARG A 135 11.93 -0.11 -14.88
C ARG A 135 11.04 0.66 -15.85
N ARG A 136 9.86 1.11 -15.43
CA ARG A 136 8.97 1.93 -16.26
C ARG A 136 9.52 3.33 -16.48
N LEU A 137 10.04 3.96 -15.43
CA LEU A 137 10.69 5.27 -15.54
C LEU A 137 11.92 5.23 -16.47
N ALA A 138 12.65 4.12 -16.50
CA ALA A 138 13.80 3.94 -17.38
C ALA A 138 13.43 3.86 -18.88
N GLN A 139 12.15 3.71 -19.23
CA GLN A 139 11.67 3.77 -20.61
C GLN A 139 11.33 5.17 -21.07
N LEU A 140 11.32 6.15 -20.18
CA LEU A 140 11.01 7.53 -20.49
C LEU A 140 12.24 8.26 -20.99
N SER A 141 12.01 9.26 -21.86
CA SER A 141 13.05 10.21 -22.28
C SER A 141 13.51 11.10 -21.12
N GLN A 142 14.66 11.74 -21.27
CA GLN A 142 15.16 12.69 -20.28
C GLN A 142 14.20 13.90 -20.12
N GLU A 143 13.53 14.30 -21.18
CA GLU A 143 12.54 15.38 -21.18
C GLU A 143 11.30 15.00 -20.38
N GLU A 144 10.76 13.81 -20.60
CA GLU A 144 9.60 13.28 -19.83
C GLU A 144 9.94 13.12 -18.34
N LEU A 145 11.15 12.63 -18.02
CA LEU A 145 11.62 12.54 -16.63
C LEU A 145 11.75 13.93 -15.98
N ALA A 146 12.20 14.93 -16.73
CA ALA A 146 12.29 16.30 -16.22
C ALA A 146 10.89 16.87 -15.93
N LEU A 147 9.92 16.67 -16.83
CA LEU A 147 8.52 17.09 -16.62
C LEU A 147 7.91 16.41 -15.40
N LEU A 148 8.10 15.10 -15.24
CA LEU A 148 7.64 14.39 -14.04
C LEU A 148 8.25 14.97 -12.77
N ARG A 149 9.55 15.28 -12.78
CA ARG A 149 10.24 15.86 -11.62
C ARG A 149 9.66 17.21 -11.20
N VAL A 150 9.27 18.03 -12.18
CA VAL A 150 8.62 19.33 -11.94
C VAL A 150 7.19 19.14 -11.43
N ALA A 151 6.47 18.11 -11.90
CA ALA A 151 5.09 17.84 -11.49
C ALA A 151 4.97 17.23 -10.08
N LEU A 152 5.99 16.51 -9.57
CA LEU A 152 5.93 15.85 -8.27
C LEU A 152 5.58 16.78 -7.10
N PRO A 153 6.19 17.98 -6.95
CA PRO A 153 5.82 18.92 -5.89
C PRO A 153 4.35 19.37 -5.96
N VAL A 154 3.81 19.54 -7.18
CA VAL A 154 2.39 19.89 -7.38
C VAL A 154 1.47 18.77 -6.89
N LEU A 155 1.81 17.51 -7.21
CA LEU A 155 1.06 16.35 -6.72
C LEU A 155 1.13 16.22 -5.19
N HIS A 156 2.29 16.54 -4.58
CA HIS A 156 2.40 16.60 -3.12
C HIS A 156 1.49 17.69 -2.53
N HIS A 157 1.48 18.86 -3.13
CA HIS A 157 0.64 19.98 -2.67
C HIS A 157 -0.86 19.62 -2.71
N ILE A 158 -1.32 18.94 -3.76
CA ILE A 158 -2.72 18.46 -3.86
C ILE A 158 -3.11 17.54 -2.68
N ILE A 159 -2.16 16.71 -2.19
CA ILE A 159 -2.40 15.80 -1.06
C ILE A 159 -2.47 16.55 0.27
N GLU A 160 -1.80 17.69 0.38
CA GLU A 160 -1.65 18.48 1.61
C GLU A 160 -2.74 19.57 1.75
N VAL A 161 -3.40 19.95 0.66
CA VAL A 161 -4.51 20.92 0.70
C VAL A 161 -5.73 20.26 1.34
N GLU A 162 -6.19 20.85 2.44
CA GLU A 162 -7.47 20.47 3.05
C GLU A 162 -8.62 20.95 2.14
N PRO A 163 -9.68 20.15 1.92
CA PRO A 163 -10.82 20.48 1.08
C PRO A 163 -11.70 21.58 1.67
#